data_a99b4d4141f554e9873870defee44b2b
#
_entry.id   a99b4d4141f554e9873870defee44b2b
#
_cell.length_a   1.000
_cell.length_b   1.000
_cell.length_c   1.000
_cell.angle_alpha   90.00
_cell.angle_beta   90.00
_cell.angle_gamma   90.00
#
_symmetry.space_group_name_H-M   'P 1'
#
loop_
_entity.id
_entity.type
_entity.pdbx_description
1 polymer ?
#
loop_
_entity_poly.entity_id
_entity_poly.type
_entity_poly.pdbx_seq_one_letter_code
_entity_poly.pdbx_strand_id
1 'polypeptide(L)'
;MFKKTLQTAILMAGGLALGGCQLGGPSTAAPAKKPPAPDYQQASSVPAPPAGRIQAICYNDADLSVVRSRMLQMELNVATLQCQTAGGDRAFEGLYTSFLAKFRGDLATNARTMQQMAGRKRFNFDVVITEFANRTAQQAPVDRDFCPRGLRALEWALDPKVTSLAQAPPPYDLGPDMNIFPCPSR
;
A
#
# COMPACT_ATOMS: atom_id res chain seq x y z
N MET A 1 10.91 3.62 58.19
CA MET A 1 11.25 2.42 59.00
C MET A 1 11.63 1.31 58.02
N PHE A 2 12.91 0.84 58.20
CA PHE A 2 13.41 -0.53 57.96
C PHE A 2 13.40 -1.04 56.52
N LYS A 3 14.41 -1.62 55.98
CA LYS A 3 15.84 -2.01 56.15
C LYS A 3 16.22 -2.63 54.81
N LYS A 4 17.26 -2.24 54.14
CA LYS A 4 18.66 -2.73 54.15
C LYS A 4 18.84 -4.23 53.96
N THR A 5 19.71 -4.50 53.00
CA THR A 5 20.70 -5.59 52.82
C THR A 5 20.27 -6.60 51.76
N LEU A 6 21.11 -7.18 50.92
CA LEU A 6 22.56 -7.47 50.99
C LEU A 6 23.11 -7.79 49.61
N GLN A 7 24.35 -7.43 49.41
CA GLN A 7 25.25 -7.81 48.31
C GLN A 7 25.47 -9.34 48.24
N THR A 8 25.66 -9.85 47.02
CA THR A 8 26.64 -10.94 46.87
C THR A 8 27.32 -10.83 45.47
N ALA A 9 28.58 -10.52 45.50
CA ALA A 9 29.49 -10.59 44.36
C ALA A 9 29.96 -12.04 44.22
N ILE A 10 29.98 -12.53 42.99
CA ILE A 10 30.79 -13.71 42.62
C ILE A 10 31.61 -13.35 41.39
N LEU A 11 32.91 -13.15 41.65
CA LEU A 11 33.98 -13.19 40.67
C LEU A 11 34.26 -14.67 40.31
N MET A 12 34.29 -15.01 39.07
CA MET A 12 35.08 -16.14 38.58
C MET A 12 35.79 -15.75 37.30
N ALA A 13 37.07 -15.86 37.37
CA ALA A 13 38.07 -15.64 36.33
C ALA A 13 38.20 -16.85 35.42
N GLY A 14 38.70 -16.59 34.20
CA GLY A 14 39.52 -17.59 33.51
C GLY A 14 39.00 -18.03 32.15
N GLY A 15 39.76 -17.71 31.14
CA GLY A 15 39.66 -18.39 29.83
C GLY A 15 40.25 -17.60 28.67
N LEU A 16 41.57 -17.45 28.60
CA LEU A 16 42.25 -17.09 27.32
C LEU A 16 42.10 -18.24 26.35
N ALA A 17 41.54 -17.99 25.20
CA ALA A 17 41.67 -18.79 24.00
C ALA A 17 42.20 -17.92 22.87
N LEU A 18 43.45 -18.07 22.56
CA LEU A 18 44.12 -17.66 21.33
C LEU A 18 43.57 -18.49 20.18
N GLY A 19 43.32 -17.88 19.07
CA GLY A 19 43.18 -18.70 17.87
C GLY A 19 42.43 -18.03 16.72
N GLY A 20 43.18 -17.62 15.72
CA GLY A 20 42.68 -17.61 14.36
C GLY A 20 42.56 -16.26 13.69
N CYS A 21 43.70 -15.72 13.23
CA CYS A 21 43.71 -14.81 12.07
C CYS A 21 43.17 -15.57 10.86
N GLN A 22 41.91 -15.39 10.50
CA GLN A 22 41.46 -15.71 9.15
C GLN A 22 41.79 -14.53 8.25
N LEU A 23 42.75 -14.72 7.39
CA LEU A 23 43.03 -13.89 6.22
C LEU A 23 41.75 -13.85 5.38
N GLY A 24 41.05 -12.70 5.45
CA GLY A 24 39.89 -12.44 4.61
C GLY A 24 40.31 -12.40 3.15
N GLY A 25 39.86 -13.42 2.40
CA GLY A 25 39.84 -13.35 0.96
C GLY A 25 38.92 -12.23 0.49
N PRO A 26 39.09 -11.68 -0.72
CA PRO A 26 38.21 -10.64 -1.23
C PRO A 26 36.79 -11.18 -1.29
N SER A 27 35.94 -10.68 -0.38
CA SER A 27 34.53 -10.93 -0.41
C SER A 27 33.99 -10.25 -1.68
N THR A 28 33.79 -11.03 -2.72
CA THR A 28 32.98 -10.60 -3.85
C THR A 28 31.54 -10.41 -3.32
N ALA A 29 31.29 -9.21 -2.85
CA ALA A 29 29.92 -8.81 -2.52
C ALA A 29 29.04 -9.08 -3.73
N ALA A 30 28.09 -9.99 -3.59
CA ALA A 30 27.08 -10.21 -4.62
C ALA A 30 26.48 -8.85 -5.01
N PRO A 31 26.28 -8.58 -6.30
CA PRO A 31 25.72 -7.30 -6.73
C PRO A 31 24.42 -7.08 -5.98
N ALA A 32 24.36 -5.96 -5.25
CA ALA A 32 23.16 -5.58 -4.51
C ALA A 32 21.98 -5.59 -5.48
N LYS A 33 20.99 -6.44 -5.22
CA LYS A 33 19.75 -6.47 -6.00
C LYS A 33 19.22 -5.05 -6.01
N LYS A 34 19.12 -4.48 -7.22
CA LYS A 34 18.50 -3.17 -7.43
C LYS A 34 17.13 -3.19 -6.69
N PRO A 35 16.84 -2.19 -5.84
CA PRO A 35 15.55 -2.14 -5.18
C PRO A 35 14.44 -2.33 -6.21
N PRO A 36 13.40 -3.11 -5.91
CA PRO A 36 12.26 -3.23 -6.82
C PRO A 36 11.76 -1.83 -7.16
N ALA A 37 11.40 -1.62 -8.42
CA ALA A 37 10.80 -0.35 -8.84
C ALA A 37 9.58 -0.07 -7.94
N PRO A 38 9.35 1.20 -7.53
CA PRO A 38 8.21 1.53 -6.70
C PRO A 38 6.93 0.99 -7.33
N ASP A 39 6.06 0.39 -6.52
CA ASP A 39 4.82 -0.26 -6.95
C ASP A 39 3.96 0.63 -7.84
N TYR A 40 4.05 1.94 -7.63
CA TYR A 40 3.34 2.99 -8.37
C TYR A 40 4.00 3.38 -9.71
N GLN A 41 5.10 2.74 -10.09
CA GLN A 41 5.76 2.95 -11.40
C GLN A 41 5.59 1.77 -12.35
N GLN A 42 5.04 0.66 -11.89
CA GLN A 42 4.78 -0.51 -12.72
C GLN A 42 3.34 -0.45 -13.23
N ALA A 43 3.18 -0.50 -14.54
CA ALA A 43 1.88 -0.76 -15.13
C ALA A 43 1.47 -2.19 -14.78
N SER A 44 0.50 -2.35 -13.87
CA SER A 44 -0.09 -3.67 -13.65
C SER A 44 -0.90 -4.05 -14.89
N SER A 45 -0.59 -5.22 -15.45
CA SER A 45 -1.45 -5.81 -16.47
C SER A 45 -2.75 -6.27 -15.78
N VAL A 46 -3.85 -5.61 -16.10
CA VAL A 46 -5.18 -6.07 -15.66
C VAL A 46 -5.51 -7.33 -16.46
N PRO A 47 -5.78 -8.48 -15.82
CA PRO A 47 -6.14 -9.70 -16.52
C PRO A 47 -7.38 -9.51 -17.40
N ALA A 48 -7.42 -10.20 -18.54
CA ALA A 48 -8.63 -10.24 -19.37
C ALA A 48 -9.80 -10.87 -18.57
N PRO A 49 -11.05 -10.43 -18.82
CA PRO A 49 -12.21 -11.03 -18.16
C PRO A 49 -12.27 -12.54 -18.44
N PRO A 50 -12.66 -13.35 -17.46
CA PRO A 50 -12.84 -14.79 -17.68
C PRO A 50 -13.89 -15.01 -18.78
N ALA A 51 -13.63 -15.93 -19.69
CA ALA A 51 -14.60 -16.41 -20.66
C ALA A 51 -15.72 -17.13 -19.88
N GLY A 52 -16.78 -16.45 -19.54
CA GLY A 52 -17.84 -16.99 -18.67
C GLY A 52 -19.20 -16.33 -18.89
N ARG A 53 -20.23 -16.96 -18.32
CA ARG A 53 -21.64 -16.61 -18.47
C ARG A 53 -22.07 -15.25 -17.85
N ILE A 54 -21.20 -14.64 -17.06
CA ILE A 54 -21.46 -13.31 -16.46
C ILE A 54 -20.83 -12.29 -17.39
N GLN A 55 -21.66 -11.43 -17.94
CA GLN A 55 -21.18 -10.33 -18.79
C GLN A 55 -20.34 -9.38 -17.93
N ALA A 56 -19.02 -9.45 -18.10
CA ALA A 56 -18.11 -8.58 -17.38
C ALA A 56 -18.37 -7.13 -17.82
N ILE A 57 -18.44 -6.23 -16.85
CA ILE A 57 -18.57 -4.79 -17.11
C ILE A 57 -17.20 -4.29 -17.53
N CYS A 58 -17.07 -3.81 -18.78
CA CYS A 58 -15.82 -3.20 -19.20
C CYS A 58 -15.76 -1.71 -18.84
N TYR A 59 -14.57 -1.23 -18.55
CA TYR A 59 -14.27 0.14 -18.19
C TYR A 59 -13.26 0.72 -19.19
N ASN A 60 -13.53 1.90 -19.71
CA ASN A 60 -12.55 2.61 -20.52
C ASN A 60 -11.48 3.25 -19.62
N ASP A 61 -10.41 3.80 -20.21
CA ASP A 61 -9.28 4.37 -19.48
C ASP A 61 -9.70 5.49 -18.51
N ALA A 62 -10.69 6.31 -18.91
CA ALA A 62 -11.20 7.36 -18.04
C ALA A 62 -11.95 6.79 -16.83
N ASP A 63 -12.81 5.77 -17.03
CA ASP A 63 -13.47 5.06 -15.93
C ASP A 63 -12.45 4.37 -15.03
N LEU A 64 -11.42 3.71 -15.59
CA LEU A 64 -10.36 3.06 -14.83
C LEU A 64 -9.54 4.06 -14.00
N SER A 65 -9.26 5.24 -14.54
CA SER A 65 -8.58 6.30 -13.80
C SER A 65 -9.38 6.75 -12.57
N VAL A 66 -10.70 6.88 -12.72
CA VAL A 66 -11.59 7.22 -11.60
C VAL A 66 -11.61 6.13 -10.53
N VAL A 67 -11.66 4.86 -10.95
CA VAL A 67 -11.62 3.71 -10.02
C VAL A 67 -10.27 3.66 -9.30
N ARG A 68 -9.15 3.79 -10.01
CA ARG A 68 -7.80 3.80 -9.43
C ARG A 68 -7.63 4.87 -8.36
N SER A 69 -8.09 6.09 -8.66
CA SER A 69 -8.04 7.20 -7.70
C SER A 69 -8.83 6.88 -6.41
N ARG A 70 -9.97 6.20 -6.54
CA ARG A 70 -10.80 5.81 -5.40
C ARG A 70 -10.15 4.68 -4.60
N MET A 71 -9.59 3.69 -5.27
CA MET A 71 -8.88 2.58 -4.61
C MET A 71 -7.66 3.09 -3.86
N LEU A 72 -6.86 3.97 -4.47
CA LEU A 72 -5.74 4.61 -3.79
C LEU A 72 -6.18 5.31 -2.50
N GLN A 73 -7.26 6.10 -2.55
CA GLN A 73 -7.78 6.74 -1.34
C GLN A 73 -8.18 5.72 -0.28
N MET A 74 -8.83 4.62 -0.65
CA MET A 74 -9.23 3.58 0.30
C MET A 74 -8.03 2.87 0.90
N GLU A 75 -7.03 2.54 0.09
CA GLU A 75 -5.78 1.93 0.56
C GLU A 75 -5.07 2.84 1.56
N LEU A 76 -4.92 4.13 1.25
CA LEU A 76 -4.29 5.09 2.15
C LEU A 76 -5.08 5.30 3.45
N ASN A 77 -6.41 5.28 3.37
CA ASN A 77 -7.27 5.34 4.55
C ASN A 77 -7.04 4.13 5.46
N VAL A 78 -7.10 2.91 4.91
CA VAL A 78 -6.86 1.68 5.65
C VAL A 78 -5.43 1.62 6.20
N ALA A 79 -4.43 2.01 5.41
CA ALA A 79 -3.04 2.07 5.86
C ALA A 79 -2.86 3.02 7.05
N THR A 80 -3.54 4.16 7.03
CA THR A 80 -3.52 5.12 8.15
C THR A 80 -4.12 4.54 9.43
N LEU A 81 -5.12 3.67 9.30
CA LEU A 81 -5.77 3.02 10.45
C LEU A 81 -4.99 1.81 10.97
N GLN A 82 -4.35 1.06 10.09
CA GLN A 82 -3.73 -0.24 10.41
C GLN A 82 -2.24 -0.13 10.72
N CYS A 83 -1.53 0.83 10.11
CA CYS A 83 -0.09 0.94 10.27
C CYS A 83 0.26 1.80 11.49
N GLN A 84 1.00 1.20 12.42
CA GLN A 84 1.37 1.83 13.68
C GLN A 84 2.89 1.98 13.80
N THR A 85 3.31 2.97 14.57
CA THR A 85 4.68 3.11 15.04
C THR A 85 4.98 2.06 16.11
N ALA A 86 6.24 1.91 16.49
CA ALA A 86 6.61 1.06 17.62
C ALA A 86 5.95 1.49 18.96
N GLY A 87 5.51 2.74 19.07
CA GLY A 87 4.78 3.28 20.22
C GLY A 87 3.26 3.03 20.19
N GLY A 88 2.74 2.47 19.10
CA GLY A 88 1.30 2.21 18.92
C GLY A 88 0.52 3.36 18.28
N ASP A 89 1.17 4.50 17.99
CA ASP A 89 0.55 5.63 17.31
C ASP A 89 0.35 5.33 15.82
N ARG A 90 -0.62 5.99 15.20
CA ARG A 90 -0.85 5.89 13.75
C ARG A 90 0.31 6.48 12.97
N ALA A 91 1.01 5.65 12.22
CA ALA A 91 2.24 6.04 11.52
C ALA A 91 2.03 7.10 10.43
N PHE A 92 0.85 7.17 9.81
CA PHE A 92 0.61 7.94 8.60
C PHE A 92 -0.41 9.07 8.75
N GLU A 93 -0.91 9.35 9.96
CA GLU A 93 -1.99 10.33 10.18
C GLU A 93 -1.69 11.72 9.60
N GLY A 94 -0.48 12.25 9.85
CA GLY A 94 -0.07 13.55 9.32
C GLY A 94 0.07 13.58 7.80
N LEU A 95 0.64 12.52 7.21
CA LEU A 95 0.78 12.38 5.76
C LEU A 95 -0.59 12.25 5.09
N TYR A 96 -1.49 11.45 5.66
CA TYR A 96 -2.83 11.27 5.13
C TYR A 96 -3.67 12.56 5.22
N THR A 97 -3.53 13.31 6.30
CA THR A 97 -4.15 14.64 6.43
C THR A 97 -3.67 15.59 5.33
N SER A 98 -2.36 15.59 5.04
CA SER A 98 -1.77 16.36 3.96
C SER A 98 -2.27 15.93 2.58
N PHE A 99 -2.42 14.62 2.37
CA PHE A 99 -3.02 14.04 1.16
C PHE A 99 -4.46 14.52 0.96
N LEU A 100 -5.29 14.45 1.99
CA LEU A 100 -6.68 14.90 1.94
C LEU A 100 -6.78 16.40 1.63
N ALA A 101 -5.90 17.22 2.22
CA ALA A 101 -5.85 18.65 1.97
C ALA A 101 -5.45 18.95 0.52
N LYS A 102 -4.37 18.30 0.02
CA LYS A 102 -3.87 18.47 -1.34
C LYS A 102 -4.90 18.11 -2.40
N PHE A 103 -5.62 16.99 -2.23
CA PHE A 103 -6.51 16.43 -3.24
C PHE A 103 -7.99 16.61 -2.93
N ARG A 104 -8.37 17.56 -2.06
CA ARG A 104 -9.78 17.81 -1.70
C ARG A 104 -10.69 17.92 -2.91
N GLY A 105 -10.31 18.69 -3.91
CA GLY A 105 -11.09 18.89 -5.14
C GLY A 105 -11.20 17.64 -5.99
N ASP A 106 -10.07 16.94 -6.17
CA ASP A 106 -10.02 15.68 -6.92
C ASP A 106 -10.89 14.61 -6.27
N LEU A 107 -10.83 14.46 -4.95
CA LEU A 107 -11.61 13.50 -4.18
C LEU A 107 -13.12 13.77 -4.28
N ALA A 108 -13.52 15.04 -4.19
CA ALA A 108 -14.91 15.44 -4.35
C ALA A 108 -15.42 15.18 -5.78
N THR A 109 -14.61 15.48 -6.78
CA THR A 109 -14.94 15.21 -8.19
C THR A 109 -14.98 13.71 -8.45
N ASN A 110 -14.02 12.96 -7.94
CA ASN A 110 -13.98 11.50 -8.05
C ASN A 110 -15.25 10.86 -7.47
N ALA A 111 -15.71 11.30 -6.28
CA ALA A 111 -16.92 10.77 -5.66
C ALA A 111 -18.15 10.95 -6.58
N ARG A 112 -18.34 12.16 -7.14
CA ARG A 112 -19.45 12.43 -8.07
C ARG A 112 -19.35 11.59 -9.35
N THR A 113 -18.15 11.48 -9.90
CA THR A 113 -17.93 10.69 -11.14
C THR A 113 -18.14 9.21 -10.91
N MET A 114 -17.73 8.67 -9.76
CA MET A 114 -18.01 7.28 -9.36
C MET A 114 -19.53 7.03 -9.25
N GLN A 115 -20.29 7.94 -8.64
CA GLN A 115 -21.74 7.82 -8.56
C GLN A 115 -22.41 7.84 -9.94
N GLN A 116 -21.98 8.75 -10.82
CA GLN A 116 -22.47 8.79 -12.20
C GLN A 116 -22.11 7.51 -12.98
N MET A 117 -20.92 7.01 -12.79
CA MET A 117 -20.47 5.75 -13.40
C MET A 117 -21.28 4.56 -12.88
N ALA A 118 -21.59 4.52 -11.57
CA ALA A 118 -22.45 3.51 -10.98
C ALA A 118 -23.83 3.46 -11.66
N GLY A 119 -24.42 4.62 -11.92
CA GLY A 119 -25.68 4.71 -12.69
C GLY A 119 -25.56 4.20 -14.12
N ARG A 120 -24.50 4.60 -14.85
CA ARG A 120 -24.27 4.15 -16.24
C ARG A 120 -23.97 2.66 -16.37
N LYS A 121 -23.18 2.13 -15.42
CA LYS A 121 -22.70 0.74 -15.42
C LYS A 121 -23.56 -0.21 -14.61
N ARG A 122 -24.59 0.32 -13.93
CA ARG A 122 -25.56 -0.45 -13.14
C ARG A 122 -24.94 -1.23 -11.98
N PHE A 123 -23.96 -0.66 -11.29
CA PHE A 123 -23.45 -1.20 -10.04
C PHE A 123 -23.86 -0.33 -8.84
N ASN A 124 -23.85 -0.93 -7.64
CA ASN A 124 -24.11 -0.19 -6.40
C ASN A 124 -22.80 0.47 -5.93
N PHE A 125 -22.77 1.81 -5.88
CA PHE A 125 -21.62 2.59 -5.47
C PHE A 125 -21.14 2.23 -4.06
N ASP A 126 -22.07 2.17 -3.09
CA ASP A 126 -21.71 1.92 -1.70
C ASP A 126 -21.15 0.52 -1.49
N VAL A 127 -21.69 -0.47 -2.20
CA VAL A 127 -21.17 -1.85 -2.18
C VAL A 127 -19.73 -1.89 -2.71
N VAL A 128 -19.45 -1.22 -3.83
CA VAL A 128 -18.09 -1.20 -4.41
C VAL A 128 -17.10 -0.52 -3.48
N ILE A 129 -17.47 0.62 -2.87
CA ILE A 129 -16.58 1.32 -1.92
C ILE A 129 -16.33 0.48 -0.66
N THR A 130 -17.37 -0.14 -0.14
CA THR A 130 -17.27 -1.03 1.04
C THR A 130 -16.39 -2.23 0.73
N GLU A 131 -16.51 -2.81 -0.46
CA GLU A 131 -15.71 -3.93 -0.88
C GLU A 131 -14.23 -3.55 -1.04
N PHE A 132 -13.91 -2.38 -1.59
CA PHE A 132 -12.54 -1.87 -1.62
C PHE A 132 -11.93 -1.78 -0.22
N ALA A 133 -12.66 -1.16 0.71
CA ALA A 133 -12.18 -1.00 2.08
C ALA A 133 -11.98 -2.36 2.77
N ASN A 134 -12.95 -3.28 2.64
CA ASN A 134 -12.91 -4.60 3.26
C ASN A 134 -11.75 -5.44 2.74
N ARG A 135 -11.55 -5.50 1.42
CA ARG A 135 -10.43 -6.25 0.81
C ARG A 135 -9.09 -5.70 1.25
N THR A 136 -8.93 -4.37 1.22
CA THR A 136 -7.71 -3.72 1.68
C THR A 136 -7.46 -4.01 3.16
N ALA A 137 -8.49 -3.94 4.01
CA ALA A 137 -8.36 -4.24 5.44
C ALA A 137 -8.02 -5.72 5.72
N GLN A 138 -8.50 -6.65 4.89
CA GLN A 138 -8.17 -8.07 4.99
C GLN A 138 -6.74 -8.37 4.54
N GLN A 139 -6.19 -7.60 3.60
CA GLN A 139 -4.81 -7.75 3.15
C GLN A 139 -3.81 -7.21 4.18
N ALA A 140 -4.16 -6.13 4.87
CA ALA A 140 -3.24 -5.44 5.79
C ALA A 140 -2.53 -6.35 6.82
N PRO A 141 -3.19 -7.28 7.52
CA PRO A 141 -2.53 -8.13 8.51
C PRO A 141 -1.70 -9.28 7.92
N VAL A 142 -1.92 -9.64 6.65
CA VAL A 142 -1.26 -10.81 6.00
C VAL A 142 -0.16 -10.39 5.04
N ASP A 143 -0.19 -9.16 4.56
CA ASP A 143 0.80 -8.60 3.63
C ASP A 143 1.85 -7.78 4.40
N ARG A 144 3.05 -8.33 4.53
CA ARG A 144 4.17 -7.66 5.22
C ARG A 144 4.62 -6.35 4.56
N ASP A 145 4.34 -6.17 3.28
CA ASP A 145 4.68 -4.96 2.54
C ASP A 145 3.55 -3.92 2.54
N PHE A 146 2.42 -4.21 3.19
CA PHE A 146 1.27 -3.32 3.19
C PHE A 146 1.60 -1.91 3.70
N CYS A 147 2.19 -1.79 4.89
CA CYS A 147 2.54 -0.48 5.46
C CYS A 147 3.69 0.22 4.70
N PRO A 148 4.79 -0.46 4.31
CA PRO A 148 5.78 0.13 3.43
C PRO A 148 5.21 0.61 2.09
N ARG A 149 4.28 -0.13 1.49
CA ARG A 149 3.60 0.26 0.25
C ARG A 149 2.71 1.48 0.46
N GLY A 150 1.93 1.51 1.53
CA GLY A 150 1.11 2.66 1.91
C GLY A 150 1.95 3.94 2.11
N LEU A 151 3.14 3.82 2.73
CA LEU A 151 4.05 4.95 2.85
C LEU A 151 4.54 5.43 1.48
N ARG A 152 5.01 4.53 0.61
CA ARG A 152 5.44 4.88 -0.75
C ARG A 152 4.33 5.54 -1.56
N ALA A 153 3.09 5.11 -1.36
CA ALA A 153 1.93 5.70 -2.00
C ALA A 153 1.65 7.13 -1.53
N LEU A 154 1.78 7.38 -0.23
CA LEU A 154 1.66 8.72 0.34
C LEU A 154 2.79 9.63 -0.14
N GLU A 155 4.03 9.16 -0.15
CA GLU A 155 5.19 9.89 -0.66
C GLU A 155 5.01 10.26 -2.13
N TRP A 156 4.60 9.29 -2.97
CA TRP A 156 4.25 9.54 -4.37
C TRP A 156 3.15 10.59 -4.50
N ALA A 157 2.05 10.43 -3.79
CA ALA A 157 0.92 11.34 -3.87
C ALA A 157 1.28 12.77 -3.43
N LEU A 158 2.16 12.90 -2.45
CA LEU A 158 2.60 14.19 -1.92
C LEU A 158 3.72 14.83 -2.74
N ASP A 159 4.34 14.11 -3.68
CA ASP A 159 5.33 14.69 -4.60
C ASP A 159 4.72 15.91 -5.33
N PRO A 160 5.42 17.04 -5.41
CA PRO A 160 4.94 18.22 -6.12
C PRO A 160 4.59 18.00 -7.59
N LYS A 161 5.17 16.98 -8.23
CA LYS A 161 4.89 16.61 -9.63
C LYS A 161 3.54 15.91 -9.81
N VAL A 162 3.00 15.34 -8.74
CA VAL A 162 1.68 14.71 -8.76
C VAL A 162 0.63 15.77 -8.48
N THR A 163 0.02 16.28 -9.52
CA THR A 163 -0.95 17.39 -9.44
C THR A 163 -2.40 16.94 -9.49
N SER A 164 -2.66 15.68 -9.84
CA SER A 164 -4.00 15.09 -9.90
C SER A 164 -3.98 13.62 -9.54
N LEU A 165 -5.02 13.15 -8.86
CA LEU A 165 -5.23 11.73 -8.60
C LEU A 165 -5.49 10.90 -9.87
N ALA A 166 -5.80 11.53 -10.99
CA ALA A 166 -5.87 10.85 -12.28
C ALA A 166 -4.52 10.24 -12.72
N GLN A 167 -3.40 10.72 -12.15
CA GLN A 167 -2.06 10.18 -12.37
C GLN A 167 -1.80 8.89 -11.58
N ALA A 168 -2.72 8.46 -10.70
CA ALA A 168 -2.56 7.24 -9.94
C ALA A 168 -2.39 6.04 -10.86
N PRO A 169 -1.30 5.27 -10.71
CA PRO A 169 -1.09 4.07 -11.50
C PRO A 169 -2.11 2.99 -11.14
N PRO A 170 -2.28 1.96 -11.96
CA PRO A 170 -3.20 0.88 -11.69
C PRO A 170 -2.84 0.19 -10.37
N PRO A 171 -3.76 0.03 -9.41
CA PRO A 171 -3.55 -0.80 -8.24
C PRO A 171 -3.54 -2.29 -8.64
N TYR A 172 -2.88 -3.11 -7.82
CA TYR A 172 -2.66 -4.55 -8.09
C TYR A 172 -3.95 -5.39 -8.06
N ASP A 173 -4.95 -4.90 -7.36
CA ASP A 173 -6.22 -5.59 -7.10
C ASP A 173 -7.34 -5.21 -8.06
N LEU A 174 -7.06 -4.38 -9.08
CA LEU A 174 -7.98 -4.20 -10.19
C LEU A 174 -8.04 -5.47 -11.03
N GLY A 175 -9.20 -6.05 -11.15
CA GLY A 175 -9.35 -7.22 -11.99
C GLY A 175 -10.55 -8.10 -11.65
N PRO A 176 -10.43 -9.41 -11.89
CA PRO A 176 -11.54 -10.37 -11.82
C PRO A 176 -12.31 -10.33 -10.51
N ASP A 177 -11.61 -10.23 -9.39
CA ASP A 177 -12.20 -10.26 -8.06
C ASP A 177 -13.15 -9.09 -7.78
N MET A 178 -12.93 -7.95 -8.46
CA MET A 178 -13.75 -6.76 -8.36
C MET A 178 -14.69 -6.58 -9.55
N ASN A 179 -14.68 -7.52 -10.49
CA ASN A 179 -15.43 -7.42 -11.74
C ASN A 179 -15.14 -6.14 -12.54
N ILE A 180 -13.90 -5.66 -12.46
CA ILE A 180 -13.42 -4.44 -13.11
C ILE A 180 -12.41 -4.82 -14.18
N PHE A 181 -12.74 -4.60 -15.45
CA PHE A 181 -11.92 -4.98 -16.59
C PHE A 181 -11.78 -3.82 -17.59
N PRO A 182 -10.63 -3.67 -18.24
CA PRO A 182 -10.52 -2.74 -19.36
C PRO A 182 -11.41 -3.18 -20.52
N CYS A 183 -11.98 -2.22 -21.23
CA CYS A 183 -12.65 -2.54 -22.48
C CYS A 183 -11.63 -3.03 -23.51
N PRO A 184 -12.02 -3.98 -24.40
CA PRO A 184 -11.15 -4.41 -25.48
C PRO A 184 -10.71 -3.20 -26.33
N SER A 185 -9.43 -3.12 -26.65
CA SER A 185 -8.94 -2.15 -27.62
C SER A 185 -9.62 -2.39 -28.97
N ARG A 186 -10.21 -1.35 -29.53
CA ARG A 186 -10.77 -1.38 -30.91
C ARG A 186 -9.66 -1.33 -31.91
#